data_71420b413021f18c0563c8686afcff1b
#
_entry.id   71420b413021f18c0563c8686afcff1b
#
_cell.length_a   1.000
_cell.length_b   1.000
_cell.length_c   1.000
_cell.angle_alpha   90.00
_cell.angle_beta   90.00
_cell.angle_gamma   90.00
#
_symmetry.space_group_name_H-M   'P 1'
#
loop_
_entity.id
_entity.type
_entity.pdbx_description
1 polymer ?
#
loop_
_entity_poly.entity_id
_entity_poly.type
_entity_poly.pdbx_seq_one_letter_code
_entity_poly.pdbx_strand_id
1 'polypeptide(L)'
;MNKRTLEEQAIHRKTKTSKDYLWPHLRDLPYFRAILRAVEARFYQDVELPAPVLDVGCGDGHFATIAFDKKLDVGLDPWSGPIHEAAGRGAYRLLTQADGGRMPFPDQFFASAISNSVLEHIPHVEAVLLETARVLKPGAPFTFCVPNHNFLPTLSIGRSLDRLGLRSLANRYRAFFNRISRHHHCDPPEVWQPRLEKAGFQIERWWHYFPPHALHVLEWGHYFGLPSLLSKRLTGYWILAPTQWNLALTRQIVLDLYEEDPVCENGVYSFYITRRCE
;
A
#
# COMPACT_ATOMS: atom_id res chain seq x y z
N MET A 1 -16.68 5.56 -20.65
CA MET A 1 -16.99 5.21 -19.25
C MET A 1 -17.79 6.35 -18.63
N ASN A 2 -18.98 6.08 -18.12
CA ASN A 2 -19.99 7.09 -17.80
C ASN A 2 -19.65 7.77 -16.45
N LYS A 3 -19.70 9.13 -16.38
CA LYS A 3 -19.52 9.92 -15.15
C LYS A 3 -20.40 9.46 -13.97
N ARG A 4 -21.50 8.77 -14.23
CA ARG A 4 -22.41 8.19 -13.22
C ARG A 4 -21.76 7.09 -12.36
N THR A 5 -20.77 6.36 -12.87
CA THR A 5 -20.10 5.28 -12.14
C THR A 5 -19.16 5.80 -11.03
N LEU A 6 -18.67 7.05 -11.14
CA LEU A 6 -17.81 7.67 -10.13
C LEU A 6 -18.62 8.22 -8.94
N GLU A 7 -19.84 8.75 -9.20
CA GLU A 7 -20.71 9.28 -8.13
C GLU A 7 -21.40 8.19 -7.30
N GLU A 8 -21.72 7.04 -7.90
CA GLU A 8 -22.29 5.89 -7.18
C GLU A 8 -21.25 5.13 -6.35
N GLN A 9 -19.96 5.25 -6.68
CA GLN A 9 -18.84 4.63 -5.95
C GLN A 9 -18.37 5.47 -4.74
N ALA A 10 -18.72 6.75 -4.70
CA ALA A 10 -18.36 7.68 -3.61
C ALA A 10 -19.22 7.53 -2.33
N ILE A 11 -20.08 6.50 -2.24
CA ILE A 11 -20.74 6.16 -0.97
C ILE A 11 -19.79 5.33 -0.10
N HIS A 12 -18.62 5.90 0.18
CA HIS A 12 -17.87 5.44 1.33
C HIS A 12 -18.46 6.17 2.55
N ARG A 13 -19.36 5.47 3.26
CA ARG A 13 -19.85 5.92 4.57
C ARG A 13 -18.63 6.32 5.40
N LYS A 14 -18.70 7.48 6.07
CA LYS A 14 -17.86 7.81 7.22
C LYS A 14 -18.02 6.69 8.27
N THR A 15 -17.39 5.56 8.05
CA THR A 15 -17.24 4.54 9.08
C THR A 15 -16.22 5.12 10.06
N LYS A 16 -16.72 5.70 11.13
CA LYS A 16 -15.93 5.98 12.32
C LYS A 16 -15.44 4.62 12.79
N THR A 17 -14.23 4.26 12.34
CA THR A 17 -13.64 2.97 12.68
C THR A 17 -13.47 2.90 14.18
N SER A 18 -13.99 1.86 14.79
CA SER A 18 -13.83 1.60 16.23
C SER A 18 -12.38 1.27 16.61
N LYS A 19 -11.57 0.86 15.62
CA LYS A 19 -10.17 0.44 15.79
C LYS A 19 -9.20 1.55 15.40
N ASP A 20 -8.30 1.91 16.32
CA ASP A 20 -7.20 2.83 16.04
C ASP A 20 -6.07 2.08 15.31
N TYR A 21 -5.90 2.34 14.01
CA TYR A 21 -4.79 1.81 13.22
C TYR A 21 -3.56 2.72 13.26
N LEU A 22 -3.72 4.00 13.63
CA LEU A 22 -2.64 4.96 13.59
C LEU A 22 -1.60 4.68 14.68
N TRP A 23 -2.04 4.47 15.92
CA TRP A 23 -1.12 4.26 17.03
C TRP A 23 -0.20 3.03 16.87
N PRO A 24 -0.71 1.84 16.52
CA PRO A 24 0.15 0.67 16.29
C PRO A 24 1.20 0.90 15.20
N HIS A 25 0.83 1.60 14.12
CA HIS A 25 1.79 1.93 13.06
C HIS A 25 2.82 2.98 13.50
N LEU A 26 2.43 4.03 14.22
CA LEU A 26 3.33 5.08 14.73
C LEU A 26 4.35 4.52 15.73
N ARG A 27 3.94 3.55 16.52
CA ARG A 27 4.81 2.90 17.49
C ARG A 27 6.00 2.18 16.81
N ASP A 28 5.78 1.61 15.63
CA ASP A 28 6.73 0.72 14.98
C ASP A 28 7.38 1.32 13.72
N LEU A 29 6.79 2.37 13.12
CA LEU A 29 7.23 2.96 11.87
C LEU A 29 7.45 4.48 11.98
N PRO A 30 8.32 5.07 11.13
CA PRO A 30 8.36 6.51 10.94
C PRO A 30 6.98 7.06 10.55
N TYR A 31 6.61 8.22 11.07
CA TYR A 31 5.27 8.80 10.95
C TYR A 31 4.71 8.85 9.52
N PHE A 32 5.56 9.13 8.54
CA PHE A 32 5.15 9.25 7.14
C PHE A 32 4.76 7.89 6.51
N ARG A 33 5.36 6.80 6.97
CA ARG A 33 4.95 5.44 6.60
C ARG A 33 3.75 4.99 7.42
N ALA A 34 3.73 5.35 8.70
CA ALA A 34 2.67 5.00 9.63
C ALA A 34 1.31 5.52 9.18
N ILE A 35 1.22 6.81 8.75
CA ILE A 35 -0.03 7.42 8.30
C ILE A 35 -0.58 6.73 7.05
N LEU A 36 0.25 6.46 6.06
CA LEU A 36 -0.18 5.78 4.84
C LEU A 36 -0.72 4.38 5.17
N ARG A 37 0.03 3.58 5.93
CA ARG A 37 -0.39 2.23 6.33
C ARG A 37 -1.65 2.22 7.19
N ALA A 38 -1.82 3.20 8.07
CA ALA A 38 -3.02 3.33 8.89
C ALA A 38 -4.26 3.65 8.05
N VAL A 39 -4.13 4.51 7.03
CA VAL A 39 -5.20 4.80 6.07
C VAL A 39 -5.54 3.56 5.25
N GLU A 40 -4.55 2.86 4.72
CA GLU A 40 -4.74 1.62 3.95
C GLU A 40 -5.45 0.55 4.78
N ALA A 41 -5.06 0.35 6.04
CA ALA A 41 -5.68 -0.62 6.94
C ALA A 41 -7.18 -0.36 7.17
N ARG A 42 -7.64 0.91 7.14
CA ARG A 42 -9.06 1.25 7.24
C ARG A 42 -9.88 0.68 6.08
N PHE A 43 -9.33 0.67 4.85
CA PHE A 43 -10.05 0.16 3.69
C PHE A 43 -10.29 -1.35 3.74
N TYR A 44 -9.38 -2.10 4.36
CA TYR A 44 -9.53 -3.55 4.49
C TYR A 44 -10.63 -3.99 5.47
N GLN A 45 -11.19 -3.07 6.29
CA GLN A 45 -12.28 -3.41 7.20
C GLN A 45 -13.57 -3.83 6.47
N ASP A 46 -13.79 -3.22 5.29
CA ASP A 46 -14.99 -3.45 4.49
C ASP A 46 -14.71 -4.42 3.31
N VAL A 47 -13.55 -5.08 3.31
CA VAL A 47 -13.15 -6.05 2.28
C VAL A 47 -13.36 -7.47 2.80
N GLU A 48 -14.21 -8.22 2.11
CA GLU A 48 -14.36 -9.65 2.36
C GLU A 48 -13.18 -10.41 1.78
N LEU A 49 -12.50 -11.18 2.64
CA LEU A 49 -11.36 -12.02 2.29
C LEU A 49 -11.67 -13.48 2.64
N PRO A 50 -12.35 -14.24 1.76
CA PRO A 50 -12.59 -15.67 1.96
C PRO A 50 -11.29 -16.44 2.09
N ALA A 51 -11.22 -17.33 3.07
CA ALA A 51 -10.06 -18.19 3.28
C ALA A 51 -10.07 -19.40 2.31
N PRO A 52 -8.90 -19.89 1.90
CA PRO A 52 -7.56 -19.43 2.26
C PRO A 52 -7.15 -18.13 1.55
N VAL A 53 -6.48 -17.24 2.30
CA VAL A 53 -6.04 -15.91 1.85
C VAL A 53 -4.54 -15.92 1.54
N LEU A 54 -4.16 -15.37 0.39
CA LEU A 54 -2.77 -15.13 0.00
C LEU A 54 -2.43 -13.63 0.15
N ASP A 55 -1.32 -13.31 0.83
CA ASP A 55 -0.72 -11.98 0.84
C ASP A 55 0.52 -11.98 -0.07
N VAL A 56 0.41 -11.31 -1.23
CA VAL A 56 1.47 -11.23 -2.26
C VAL A 56 2.37 -10.05 -1.94
N GLY A 57 3.62 -10.34 -1.52
CA GLY A 57 4.57 -9.35 -1.04
C GLY A 57 4.30 -8.99 0.43
N CYS A 58 4.18 -9.99 1.28
CA CYS A 58 3.83 -9.83 2.69
C CYS A 58 4.86 -9.03 3.52
N GLY A 59 6.06 -8.84 2.97
CA GLY A 59 7.14 -8.13 3.62
C GLY A 59 7.47 -8.71 5.00
N ASP A 60 7.65 -7.82 5.98
CA ASP A 60 7.94 -8.17 7.37
C ASP A 60 6.68 -8.53 8.19
N GLY A 61 5.50 -8.61 7.56
CA GLY A 61 4.24 -8.94 8.21
C GLY A 61 3.65 -7.85 9.12
N HIS A 62 4.29 -6.69 9.22
CA HIS A 62 3.86 -5.61 10.10
C HIS A 62 2.44 -5.11 9.74
N PHE A 63 2.19 -4.87 8.45
CA PHE A 63 0.88 -4.43 7.98
C PHE A 63 -0.21 -5.44 8.34
N ALA A 64 -0.01 -6.71 8.02
CA ALA A 64 -0.99 -7.75 8.27
C ALA A 64 -1.30 -7.93 9.77
N THR A 65 -0.29 -7.80 10.64
CA THR A 65 -0.48 -7.88 12.11
C THR A 65 -1.44 -6.80 12.64
N ILE A 66 -1.47 -5.63 12.01
CA ILE A 66 -2.28 -4.50 12.47
C ILE A 66 -3.62 -4.45 11.74
N ALA A 67 -3.63 -4.68 10.42
CA ALA A 67 -4.80 -4.56 9.58
C ALA A 67 -5.84 -5.66 9.86
N PHE A 68 -5.41 -6.87 10.19
CA PHE A 68 -6.30 -8.03 10.35
C PHE A 68 -6.30 -8.56 11.78
N ASP A 69 -7.49 -8.90 12.28
CA ASP A 69 -7.66 -9.48 13.62
C ASP A 69 -7.35 -10.99 13.63
N LYS A 70 -7.45 -11.63 12.47
CA LYS A 70 -7.15 -13.05 12.27
C LYS A 70 -5.88 -13.21 11.44
N LYS A 71 -5.14 -14.28 11.72
CA LYS A 71 -4.00 -14.66 10.88
C LYS A 71 -4.47 -14.92 9.45
N LEU A 72 -3.74 -14.37 8.49
CA LEU A 72 -3.88 -14.75 7.08
C LEU A 72 -3.30 -16.16 6.86
N ASP A 73 -3.77 -16.84 5.82
CA ASP A 73 -3.35 -18.23 5.62
C ASP A 73 -1.92 -18.31 5.11
N VAL A 74 -1.56 -17.53 4.09
CA VAL A 74 -0.22 -17.56 3.50
C VAL A 74 0.30 -16.15 3.24
N GLY A 75 1.53 -15.87 3.70
CA GLY A 75 2.32 -14.73 3.29
C GLY A 75 3.44 -15.16 2.33
N LEU A 76 3.59 -14.46 1.21
CA LEU A 76 4.63 -14.71 0.21
C LEU A 76 5.48 -13.46 0.02
N ASP A 77 6.81 -13.61 0.08
CA ASP A 77 7.78 -12.56 -0.23
C ASP A 77 9.07 -13.18 -0.81
N PRO A 78 9.76 -12.54 -1.77
CA PRO A 78 10.99 -13.09 -2.35
C PRO A 78 12.22 -12.99 -1.40
N TRP A 79 12.16 -12.14 -0.38
CA TRP A 79 13.31 -11.82 0.44
C TRP A 79 13.29 -12.57 1.79
N SER A 80 14.38 -13.26 2.10
CA SER A 80 14.52 -14.05 3.35
C SER A 80 14.46 -13.18 4.60
N GLY A 81 15.04 -11.96 4.56
CA GLY A 81 15.02 -11.04 5.71
C GLY A 81 13.61 -10.67 6.17
N PRO A 82 12.76 -10.09 5.29
CA PRO A 82 11.36 -9.82 5.60
C PRO A 82 10.59 -11.07 6.06
N ILE A 83 10.74 -12.21 5.39
CA ILE A 83 10.07 -13.46 5.80
C ILE A 83 10.47 -13.87 7.23
N HIS A 84 11.73 -13.73 7.58
CA HIS A 84 12.22 -14.03 8.94
C HIS A 84 11.59 -13.07 9.99
N GLU A 85 11.51 -11.76 9.69
CA GLU A 85 10.83 -10.80 10.56
C GLU A 85 9.32 -11.12 10.67
N ALA A 86 8.65 -11.49 9.58
CA ALA A 86 7.24 -11.86 9.55
C ALA A 86 6.93 -13.10 10.39
N ALA A 87 7.84 -14.08 10.41
CA ALA A 87 7.69 -15.27 11.24
C ALA A 87 7.61 -14.91 12.74
N GLY A 88 8.42 -13.94 13.19
CA GLY A 88 8.39 -13.45 14.58
C GLY A 88 7.09 -12.69 14.94
N ARG A 89 6.39 -12.13 13.97
CA ARG A 89 5.14 -11.37 14.20
C ARG A 89 3.89 -12.25 14.29
N GLY A 90 3.92 -13.43 13.68
CA GLY A 90 2.84 -14.41 13.79
C GLY A 90 1.53 -14.00 13.08
N ALA A 91 1.59 -13.12 12.07
CA ALA A 91 0.43 -12.66 11.29
C ALA A 91 -0.09 -13.71 10.27
N TYR A 92 0.72 -14.72 9.97
CA TYR A 92 0.42 -15.74 8.98
C TYR A 92 0.42 -17.15 9.59
N ARG A 93 -0.32 -18.05 8.96
CA ARG A 93 -0.27 -19.49 9.28
C ARG A 93 0.92 -20.16 8.61
N LEU A 94 1.21 -19.75 7.37
CA LEU A 94 2.34 -20.21 6.57
C LEU A 94 3.06 -19.00 5.94
N LEU A 95 4.37 -19.03 5.95
CA LEU A 95 5.21 -18.08 5.22
C LEU A 95 5.99 -18.82 4.13
N THR A 96 6.00 -18.25 2.93
CA THR A 96 6.66 -18.83 1.78
C THR A 96 7.63 -17.83 1.17
N GLN A 97 8.90 -18.19 1.10
CA GLN A 97 9.88 -17.39 0.37
C GLN A 97 9.85 -17.81 -1.10
N ALA A 98 9.29 -16.98 -1.98
CA ALA A 98 9.24 -17.23 -3.42
C ALA A 98 9.05 -15.94 -4.21
N ASP A 99 9.41 -16.00 -5.50
CA ASP A 99 9.08 -14.96 -6.47
C ASP A 99 7.58 -14.97 -6.77
N GLY A 100 6.95 -13.79 -6.68
CA GLY A 100 5.54 -13.63 -7.01
C GLY A 100 5.18 -13.94 -8.48
N GLY A 101 6.15 -13.87 -9.39
CA GLY A 101 5.99 -14.30 -10.79
C GLY A 101 6.09 -15.82 -11.00
N ARG A 102 6.40 -16.59 -9.93
CA ARG A 102 6.49 -18.06 -9.96
C ARG A 102 6.15 -18.63 -8.58
N MET A 103 4.88 -18.68 -8.26
CA MET A 103 4.40 -19.09 -6.95
C MET A 103 4.36 -20.62 -6.80
N PRO A 104 4.90 -21.20 -5.69
CA PRO A 104 4.92 -22.65 -5.47
C PRO A 104 3.59 -23.18 -4.93
N PHE A 105 2.48 -22.75 -5.51
CA PHE A 105 1.13 -23.15 -5.10
C PHE A 105 0.39 -23.79 -6.29
N PRO A 106 -0.52 -24.72 -6.03
CA PRO A 106 -1.37 -25.31 -7.07
C PRO A 106 -2.33 -24.25 -7.63
N ASP A 107 -2.83 -24.53 -8.85
CA ASP A 107 -3.86 -23.72 -9.46
C ASP A 107 -5.12 -23.69 -8.60
N GLN A 108 -5.81 -22.54 -8.59
CA GLN A 108 -7.13 -22.37 -7.96
C GLN A 108 -7.16 -22.78 -6.47
N PHE A 109 -6.08 -22.56 -5.75
CA PHE A 109 -5.99 -22.92 -4.34
C PHE A 109 -6.62 -21.87 -3.41
N PHE A 110 -6.31 -20.58 -3.63
CA PHE A 110 -6.74 -19.51 -2.75
C PHE A 110 -8.13 -18.98 -3.09
N ALA A 111 -8.90 -18.64 -2.05
CA ALA A 111 -10.22 -18.05 -2.20
C ALA A 111 -10.21 -16.53 -2.21
N SER A 112 -9.09 -15.91 -1.82
CA SER A 112 -8.83 -14.47 -1.97
C SER A 112 -7.33 -14.17 -1.95
N ALA A 113 -6.94 -13.00 -2.46
CA ALA A 113 -5.59 -12.48 -2.32
C ALA A 113 -5.58 -10.99 -2.04
N ILE A 114 -4.50 -10.54 -1.39
CA ILE A 114 -4.18 -9.12 -1.19
C ILE A 114 -2.75 -8.81 -1.63
N SER A 115 -2.47 -7.52 -1.93
CA SER A 115 -1.12 -7.00 -2.13
C SER A 115 -1.09 -5.52 -1.73
N ASN A 116 -0.50 -5.19 -0.59
CA ASN A 116 -0.57 -3.85 -0.03
C ASN A 116 0.70 -3.04 -0.28
N SER A 117 0.68 -2.12 -1.24
CA SER A 117 1.82 -1.28 -1.66
C SER A 117 3.07 -2.10 -1.97
N VAL A 118 2.96 -2.98 -2.95
CA VAL A 118 4.00 -3.91 -3.39
C VAL A 118 4.15 -3.91 -4.91
N LEU A 119 3.03 -3.97 -5.65
CA LEU A 119 3.05 -4.16 -7.11
C LEU A 119 3.79 -3.04 -7.84
N GLU A 120 3.80 -1.83 -7.27
CA GLU A 120 4.55 -0.69 -7.80
C GLU A 120 6.06 -0.89 -7.79
N HIS A 121 6.57 -1.80 -6.96
CA HIS A 121 8.00 -2.08 -6.83
C HIS A 121 8.49 -3.21 -7.74
N ILE A 122 7.59 -3.89 -8.44
CA ILE A 122 7.90 -5.08 -9.24
C ILE A 122 8.04 -4.69 -10.72
N PRO A 123 9.26 -4.73 -11.31
CA PRO A 123 9.46 -4.32 -12.71
C PRO A 123 8.58 -5.08 -13.71
N HIS A 124 8.40 -6.38 -13.50
CA HIS A 124 7.64 -7.29 -14.36
C HIS A 124 6.33 -7.71 -13.67
N VAL A 125 5.49 -6.73 -13.32
CA VAL A 125 4.26 -6.93 -12.53
C VAL A 125 3.27 -7.85 -13.24
N GLU A 126 3.29 -7.92 -14.57
CA GLU A 126 2.42 -8.78 -15.37
C GLU A 126 2.59 -10.28 -15.03
N ALA A 127 3.82 -10.72 -14.78
CA ALA A 127 4.09 -12.10 -14.36
C ALA A 127 3.46 -12.40 -12.99
N VAL A 128 3.53 -11.45 -12.06
CA VAL A 128 2.92 -11.60 -10.74
C VAL A 128 1.40 -11.61 -10.82
N LEU A 129 0.80 -10.78 -11.66
CA LEU A 129 -0.64 -10.77 -11.86
C LEU A 129 -1.13 -12.08 -12.48
N LEU A 130 -0.43 -12.63 -13.49
CA LEU A 130 -0.75 -13.92 -14.10
C LEU A 130 -0.67 -15.06 -13.08
N GLU A 131 0.39 -15.12 -12.28
CA GLU A 131 0.55 -16.14 -11.23
C GLU A 131 -0.51 -15.98 -10.13
N THR A 132 -0.83 -14.75 -9.73
CA THR A 132 -1.90 -14.49 -8.77
C THR A 132 -3.24 -15.00 -9.31
N ALA A 133 -3.53 -14.76 -10.60
CA ALA A 133 -4.74 -15.29 -11.22
C ALA A 133 -4.73 -16.81 -11.29
N ARG A 134 -3.59 -17.44 -11.60
CA ARG A 134 -3.47 -18.91 -11.65
C ARG A 134 -3.80 -19.56 -10.31
N VAL A 135 -3.25 -19.04 -9.22
CA VAL A 135 -3.42 -19.64 -7.88
C VAL A 135 -4.75 -19.30 -7.20
N LEU A 136 -5.45 -18.27 -7.67
CA LEU A 136 -6.79 -17.90 -7.18
C LEU A 136 -7.87 -18.80 -7.81
N LYS A 137 -8.92 -19.08 -7.06
CA LYS A 137 -10.15 -19.72 -7.59
C LYS A 137 -10.88 -18.79 -8.56
N PRO A 138 -11.61 -19.29 -9.56
CA PRO A 138 -12.53 -18.50 -10.36
C PRO A 138 -13.47 -17.69 -9.46
N GLY A 139 -13.72 -16.43 -9.80
CA GLY A 139 -14.55 -15.52 -9.00
C GLY A 139 -13.91 -15.02 -7.69
N ALA A 140 -12.68 -15.41 -7.35
CA ALA A 140 -12.02 -14.96 -6.12
C ALA A 140 -11.61 -13.47 -6.18
N PRO A 141 -11.79 -12.69 -5.10
CA PRO A 141 -11.32 -11.31 -5.05
C PRO A 141 -9.80 -11.23 -4.91
N PHE A 142 -9.22 -10.23 -5.60
CA PHE A 142 -7.87 -9.77 -5.42
C PHE A 142 -7.89 -8.26 -5.13
N THR A 143 -7.40 -7.85 -3.97
CA THR A 143 -7.40 -6.46 -3.53
C THR A 143 -5.98 -5.95 -3.39
N PHE A 144 -5.69 -4.78 -3.97
CA PHE A 144 -4.37 -4.18 -3.88
C PHE A 144 -4.41 -2.65 -3.88
N CYS A 145 -3.33 -2.02 -3.45
CA CYS A 145 -3.14 -0.58 -3.53
C CYS A 145 -1.74 -0.23 -4.04
N VAL A 146 -1.68 0.87 -4.78
CA VAL A 146 -0.46 1.36 -5.46
C VAL A 146 -0.48 2.88 -5.58
N PRO A 147 0.67 3.57 -5.66
CA PRO A 147 0.73 4.97 -6.07
C PRO A 147 0.21 5.11 -7.51
N ASN A 148 -0.40 6.24 -7.81
CA ASN A 148 -0.94 6.50 -9.14
C ASN A 148 -0.24 7.66 -9.86
N HIS A 149 -0.75 8.03 -11.02
CA HIS A 149 -0.20 9.07 -11.89
C HIS A 149 -0.14 10.47 -11.24
N ASN A 150 -0.90 10.72 -10.17
CA ASN A 150 -0.85 11.98 -9.42
C ASN A 150 0.35 12.05 -8.46
N PHE A 151 1.00 10.93 -8.13
CA PHE A 151 2.04 10.86 -7.11
C PHE A 151 3.21 11.81 -7.42
N LEU A 152 3.88 11.62 -8.54
CA LEU A 152 5.07 12.42 -8.88
C LEU A 152 4.75 13.89 -9.19
N PRO A 153 3.69 14.24 -9.95
CA PRO A 153 3.33 15.64 -10.20
C PRO A 153 2.96 16.42 -8.93
N THR A 154 2.48 15.74 -7.90
CA THR A 154 1.99 16.37 -6.67
C THR A 154 3.12 16.66 -5.66
N LEU A 155 4.31 16.10 -5.83
CA LEU A 155 5.44 16.36 -4.92
C LEU A 155 5.69 17.85 -4.73
N SER A 156 5.75 18.29 -3.47
CA SER A 156 5.77 19.73 -3.09
C SER A 156 6.99 20.45 -3.59
N ILE A 157 8.18 19.85 -3.47
CA ILE A 157 9.45 20.42 -3.96
C ILE A 157 9.40 20.52 -5.48
N GLY A 158 8.94 19.49 -6.18
CA GLY A 158 8.79 19.52 -7.64
C GLY A 158 7.86 20.64 -8.10
N ARG A 159 6.69 20.80 -7.45
CA ARG A 159 5.72 21.86 -7.73
C ARG A 159 6.31 23.28 -7.45
N SER A 160 7.09 23.41 -6.38
CA SER A 160 7.74 24.68 -6.05
C SER A 160 8.78 25.08 -7.09
N LEU A 161 9.57 24.12 -7.58
CA LEU A 161 10.52 24.33 -8.66
C LEU A 161 9.83 24.70 -9.98
N ASP A 162 8.70 24.07 -10.30
CA ASP A 162 7.90 24.42 -11.49
C ASP A 162 7.39 25.87 -11.42
N ARG A 163 6.89 26.31 -10.24
CA ARG A 163 6.43 27.70 -10.04
C ARG A 163 7.53 28.73 -10.22
N LEU A 164 8.77 28.35 -9.94
CA LEU A 164 9.96 29.19 -10.16
C LEU A 164 10.48 29.09 -11.59
N GLY A 165 9.80 28.36 -12.50
CA GLY A 165 10.24 28.17 -13.88
C GLY A 165 11.38 27.15 -14.05
N LEU A 166 11.80 26.47 -12.99
CA LEU A 166 12.94 25.55 -12.97
C LEU A 166 12.53 24.12 -13.35
N ARG A 167 11.83 23.94 -14.49
CA ARG A 167 11.23 22.66 -14.92
C ARG A 167 12.23 21.51 -14.99
N SER A 168 13.44 21.75 -15.49
CA SER A 168 14.46 20.69 -15.60
C SER A 168 14.83 20.15 -14.21
N LEU A 169 14.99 21.05 -13.22
CA LEU A 169 15.29 20.68 -11.85
C LEU A 169 14.11 19.97 -11.17
N ALA A 170 12.89 20.41 -11.43
CA ALA A 170 11.66 19.74 -10.96
C ALA A 170 11.59 18.29 -11.46
N ASN A 171 11.86 18.06 -12.75
CA ASN A 171 11.85 16.71 -13.32
C ASN A 171 12.98 15.83 -12.76
N ARG A 172 14.18 16.39 -12.56
CA ARG A 172 15.29 15.66 -11.90
C ARG A 172 14.94 15.29 -10.45
N TYR A 173 14.27 16.18 -9.73
CA TYR A 173 13.80 15.90 -8.38
C TYR A 173 12.77 14.77 -8.36
N ARG A 174 11.75 14.81 -9.22
CA ARG A 174 10.74 13.74 -9.34
C ARG A 174 11.37 12.40 -9.67
N ALA A 175 12.30 12.37 -10.62
CA ALA A 175 13.03 11.16 -10.96
C ALA A 175 13.87 10.63 -9.78
N PHE A 176 14.53 11.52 -9.04
CA PHE A 176 15.25 11.16 -7.82
C PHE A 176 14.30 10.57 -6.77
N PHE A 177 13.16 11.23 -6.48
CA PHE A 177 12.20 10.78 -5.49
C PHE A 177 11.59 9.43 -5.88
N ASN A 178 11.23 9.26 -7.16
CA ASN A 178 10.74 7.99 -7.69
C ASN A 178 11.76 6.85 -7.49
N ARG A 179 13.04 7.12 -7.72
CA ARG A 179 14.12 6.14 -7.54
C ARG A 179 14.31 5.74 -6.07
N ILE A 180 14.29 6.70 -5.12
CA ILE A 180 14.42 6.37 -3.69
C ILE A 180 13.19 5.65 -3.15
N SER A 181 12.01 5.93 -3.70
CA SER A 181 10.76 5.21 -3.42
C SER A 181 10.70 3.84 -4.11
N ARG A 182 11.62 3.56 -5.05
CA ARG A 182 11.70 2.31 -5.83
C ARG A 182 10.42 1.99 -6.61
N HIS A 183 9.69 3.01 -7.07
CA HIS A 183 8.49 2.80 -7.87
C HIS A 183 8.85 2.57 -9.34
N HIS A 184 8.32 1.49 -9.91
CA HIS A 184 8.31 1.21 -11.34
C HIS A 184 6.97 1.59 -11.96
N HIS A 185 5.89 1.51 -11.18
CA HIS A 185 4.54 1.73 -11.62
C HIS A 185 3.84 2.79 -10.76
N CYS A 186 3.69 4.00 -11.32
CA CYS A 186 2.80 5.06 -10.81
C CYS A 186 1.75 5.32 -11.88
N ASP A 187 1.00 4.29 -12.25
CA ASP A 187 0.15 4.27 -13.42
C ASP A 187 -1.30 4.67 -13.08
N PRO A 188 -2.02 5.29 -14.04
CA PRO A 188 -3.44 5.56 -13.86
C PRO A 188 -4.29 4.29 -14.05
N PRO A 189 -5.58 4.32 -13.66
CA PRO A 189 -6.50 3.18 -13.82
C PRO A 189 -6.62 2.69 -15.27
N GLU A 190 -6.52 3.59 -16.25
CA GLU A 190 -6.57 3.27 -17.68
C GLU A 190 -5.40 2.39 -18.16
N VAL A 191 -4.29 2.38 -17.41
CA VAL A 191 -3.14 1.50 -17.66
C VAL A 191 -3.27 0.20 -16.85
N TRP A 192 -3.79 0.29 -15.62
CA TRP A 192 -4.02 -0.90 -14.79
C TRP A 192 -5.12 -1.80 -15.35
N GLN A 193 -6.19 -1.22 -15.88
CA GLN A 193 -7.34 -1.99 -16.38
C GLN A 193 -6.93 -3.02 -17.45
N PRO A 194 -6.32 -2.65 -18.61
CA PRO A 194 -5.93 -3.65 -19.62
C PRO A 194 -4.87 -4.63 -19.13
N ARG A 195 -4.00 -4.21 -18.20
CA ARG A 195 -3.02 -5.09 -17.56
C ARG A 195 -3.68 -6.17 -16.72
N LEU A 196 -4.70 -5.82 -15.94
CA LEU A 196 -5.50 -6.73 -15.12
C LEU A 196 -6.35 -7.65 -15.99
N GLU A 197 -7.05 -7.11 -17.00
CA GLU A 197 -7.86 -7.89 -17.95
C GLU A 197 -7.03 -8.96 -18.66
N LYS A 198 -5.80 -8.62 -19.11
CA LYS A 198 -4.88 -9.56 -19.72
C LYS A 198 -4.44 -10.67 -18.76
N ALA A 199 -4.36 -10.39 -17.48
CA ALA A 199 -4.04 -11.38 -16.44
C ALA A 199 -5.26 -12.19 -15.97
N GLY A 200 -6.47 -11.91 -16.47
CA GLY A 200 -7.71 -12.60 -16.11
C GLY A 200 -8.42 -12.02 -14.90
N PHE A 201 -8.27 -10.73 -14.65
CA PHE A 201 -9.00 -10.00 -13.61
C PHE A 201 -9.93 -8.96 -14.21
N GLN A 202 -11.08 -8.76 -13.55
CA GLN A 202 -11.98 -7.65 -13.79
C GLN A 202 -11.98 -6.71 -12.58
N ILE A 203 -11.89 -5.39 -12.82
CA ILE A 203 -12.02 -4.38 -11.76
C ILE A 203 -13.51 -4.28 -11.39
N GLU A 204 -13.82 -4.53 -10.10
CA GLU A 204 -15.15 -4.33 -9.55
C GLU A 204 -15.33 -2.90 -9.03
N ARG A 205 -14.35 -2.44 -8.25
CA ARG A 205 -14.32 -1.09 -7.68
C ARG A 205 -12.89 -0.60 -7.58
N TRP A 206 -12.71 0.72 -7.67
CA TRP A 206 -11.47 1.38 -7.36
C TRP A 206 -11.75 2.83 -6.96
N TRP A 207 -10.82 3.44 -6.22
CA TRP A 207 -10.86 4.87 -5.86
C TRP A 207 -9.47 5.40 -5.65
N HIS A 208 -9.33 6.73 -5.81
CA HIS A 208 -8.12 7.43 -5.38
C HIS A 208 -8.22 7.80 -3.91
N TYR A 209 -7.08 7.77 -3.24
CA TYR A 209 -6.98 8.15 -1.84
C TYR A 209 -5.64 8.81 -1.54
N PHE A 210 -5.46 9.26 -0.29
CA PHE A 210 -4.27 9.94 0.20
C PHE A 210 -4.07 11.29 -0.49
N PRO A 211 -4.67 12.39 0.04
CA PRO A 211 -4.72 13.69 -0.62
C PRO A 211 -3.34 14.33 -0.74
N PRO A 212 -3.18 15.36 -1.59
CA PRO A 212 -1.92 16.06 -1.84
C PRO A 212 -1.15 16.52 -0.60
N HIS A 213 -1.86 17.05 0.40
CA HIS A 213 -1.21 17.51 1.63
C HIS A 213 -0.68 16.36 2.49
N ALA A 214 -1.33 15.21 2.50
CA ALA A 214 -0.81 14.00 3.14
C ALA A 214 0.44 13.48 2.42
N LEU A 215 0.48 13.56 1.08
CA LEU A 215 1.70 13.26 0.31
C LEU A 215 2.84 14.22 0.68
N HIS A 216 2.58 15.50 0.92
CA HIS A 216 3.64 16.44 1.33
C HIS A 216 4.24 16.03 2.67
N VAL A 217 3.42 15.58 3.62
CA VAL A 217 3.89 15.04 4.90
C VAL A 217 4.74 13.78 4.69
N LEU A 218 4.34 12.91 3.77
CA LEU A 218 5.10 11.72 3.39
C LEU A 218 6.44 12.10 2.70
N GLU A 219 6.41 13.03 1.76
CA GLU A 219 7.60 13.51 1.02
C GLU A 219 8.65 14.07 1.98
N TRP A 220 8.25 15.02 2.84
CA TRP A 220 9.15 15.61 3.83
C TRP A 220 9.58 14.61 4.89
N GLY A 221 8.74 13.65 5.20
CA GLY A 221 9.04 12.56 6.11
C GLY A 221 10.23 11.70 5.67
N HIS A 222 10.47 11.55 4.37
CA HIS A 222 11.66 10.85 3.87
C HIS A 222 12.95 11.56 4.26
N TYR A 223 12.95 12.89 4.34
CA TYR A 223 14.12 13.67 4.74
C TYR A 223 14.27 13.76 6.26
N PHE A 224 13.18 14.12 6.96
CA PHE A 224 13.18 14.19 8.42
C PHE A 224 13.24 12.81 9.10
N GLY A 225 12.89 11.75 8.38
CA GLY A 225 12.97 10.37 8.86
C GLY A 225 14.36 9.71 8.76
N LEU A 226 15.37 10.40 8.22
CA LEU A 226 16.74 9.86 8.14
C LEU A 226 17.29 9.38 9.49
N PRO A 227 17.09 10.07 10.63
CA PRO A 227 17.50 9.55 11.94
C PRO A 227 16.87 8.19 12.28
N SER A 228 15.60 7.99 11.91
CA SER A 228 14.91 6.70 12.12
C SER A 228 15.50 5.57 11.27
N LEU A 229 15.96 5.90 10.04
CA LEU A 229 16.66 4.93 9.19
C LEU A 229 17.99 4.50 9.82
N LEU A 230 18.73 5.46 10.38
CA LEU A 230 19.97 5.16 11.10
C LEU A 230 19.69 4.30 12.33
N SER A 231 18.65 4.63 13.09
CA SER A 231 18.19 3.83 14.24
C SER A 231 17.90 2.39 13.80
N LYS A 232 17.08 2.19 12.74
CA LYS A 232 16.76 0.83 12.22
C LYS A 232 18.03 0.06 11.85
N ARG A 233 18.99 0.73 11.20
CA ARG A 233 20.24 0.08 10.79
C ARG A 233 21.13 -0.33 11.95
N LEU A 234 21.15 0.46 13.04
CA LEU A 234 22.03 0.22 14.21
C LEU A 234 21.39 -0.70 15.26
N THR A 235 20.08 -0.60 15.44
CA THR A 235 19.37 -1.27 16.56
C THR A 235 18.32 -2.27 16.11
N GLY A 236 17.97 -2.29 14.83
CA GLY A 236 16.84 -3.08 14.32
C GLY A 236 15.46 -2.41 14.49
N TYR A 237 15.38 -1.26 15.18
CA TYR A 237 14.11 -0.56 15.44
C TYR A 237 14.05 0.79 14.76
N TRP A 238 12.91 1.12 14.15
CA TRP A 238 12.66 2.44 13.57
C TRP A 238 12.46 3.51 14.64
N ILE A 239 11.82 3.14 15.74
CA ILE A 239 11.49 4.01 16.87
C ILE A 239 12.14 3.41 18.14
N LEU A 240 13.04 4.16 18.75
CA LEU A 240 13.78 3.69 19.94
C LEU A 240 12.95 3.73 21.22
N ALA A 241 12.08 4.74 21.34
CA ALA A 241 11.21 4.93 22.50
C ALA A 241 9.73 4.99 22.06
N PRO A 242 9.09 3.85 21.78
CA PRO A 242 7.72 3.80 21.26
C PRO A 242 6.69 3.99 22.35
N THR A 243 6.76 5.11 23.06
CA THR A 243 5.87 5.47 24.17
C THR A 243 4.90 6.57 23.75
N GLN A 244 3.72 6.60 24.37
CA GLN A 244 2.69 7.60 24.05
C GLN A 244 3.18 9.04 24.27
N TRP A 245 3.93 9.32 25.33
CA TRP A 245 4.43 10.65 25.61
C TRP A 245 5.46 11.13 24.56
N ASN A 246 6.38 10.23 24.13
CA ASN A 246 7.40 10.56 23.15
C ASN A 246 6.81 10.80 21.77
N LEU A 247 5.75 10.08 21.40
CA LEU A 247 5.08 10.17 20.11
C LEU A 247 3.84 11.08 20.13
N ALA A 248 3.52 11.73 21.27
CA ALA A 248 2.33 12.55 21.41
C ALA A 248 2.26 13.67 20.36
N LEU A 249 3.34 14.43 20.19
CA LEU A 249 3.43 15.51 19.21
C LEU A 249 3.33 14.95 17.78
N THR A 250 4.07 13.88 17.49
CA THR A 250 4.02 13.23 16.17
C THR A 250 2.61 12.75 15.85
N ARG A 251 1.95 12.10 16.82
CA ARG A 251 0.56 11.65 16.67
C ARG A 251 -0.37 12.83 16.40
N GLN A 252 -0.24 13.92 17.14
CA GLN A 252 -1.07 15.12 16.95
C GLN A 252 -0.92 15.73 15.56
N ILE A 253 0.31 15.80 15.03
CA ILE A 253 0.59 16.32 13.68
C ILE A 253 -0.10 15.51 12.58
N VAL A 254 -0.17 14.17 12.73
CA VAL A 254 -0.73 13.30 11.69
C VAL A 254 -2.18 12.86 11.98
N LEU A 255 -2.74 13.20 13.14
CA LEU A 255 -4.06 12.76 13.55
C LEU A 255 -5.15 13.31 12.63
N ASP A 256 -5.11 14.60 12.32
CA ASP A 256 -6.09 15.25 11.45
C ASP A 256 -6.08 14.61 10.05
N LEU A 257 -4.88 14.29 9.53
CA LEU A 257 -4.71 13.58 8.25
C LEU A 257 -5.27 12.15 8.28
N TYR A 258 -5.22 11.51 9.44
CA TYR A 258 -5.76 10.17 9.61
C TYR A 258 -7.29 10.18 9.77
N GLU A 259 -7.85 11.20 10.44
CA GLU A 259 -9.28 11.30 10.73
C GLU A 259 -10.10 11.87 9.57
N GLU A 260 -9.46 12.61 8.65
CA GLU A 260 -10.15 13.10 7.45
C GLU A 260 -10.58 11.93 6.53
N ASP A 261 -11.50 12.23 5.60
CA ASP A 261 -11.84 11.26 4.55
C ASP A 261 -10.63 11.10 3.61
N PRO A 262 -10.01 9.91 3.59
CA PRO A 262 -8.84 9.69 2.74
C PRO A 262 -9.18 9.61 1.25
N VAL A 263 -10.45 9.38 0.88
CA VAL A 263 -10.90 9.23 -0.50
C VAL A 263 -11.09 10.61 -1.14
N CYS A 264 -10.41 10.85 -2.25
CA CYS A 264 -10.49 12.12 -2.97
C CYS A 264 -10.07 11.97 -4.43
N GLU A 265 -10.66 12.76 -5.33
CA GLU A 265 -10.39 12.68 -6.79
C GLU A 265 -8.92 12.91 -7.14
N ASN A 266 -8.24 13.81 -6.43
CA ASN A 266 -6.82 14.14 -6.62
C ASN A 266 -5.88 13.33 -5.72
N GLY A 267 -6.36 12.22 -5.16
CA GLY A 267 -5.57 11.30 -4.36
C GLY A 267 -4.39 10.73 -5.16
N VAL A 268 -3.30 10.47 -4.45
CA VAL A 268 -2.03 10.10 -5.08
C VAL A 268 -1.74 8.60 -5.05
N TYR A 269 -2.60 7.84 -4.41
CA TYR A 269 -2.67 6.39 -4.44
C TYR A 269 -4.02 5.93 -4.95
N SER A 270 -4.09 4.69 -5.43
CA SER A 270 -5.32 4.04 -5.85
C SER A 270 -5.46 2.70 -5.13
N PHE A 271 -6.67 2.43 -4.67
CA PHE A 271 -7.07 1.15 -4.10
C PHE A 271 -7.97 0.44 -5.08
N TYR A 272 -7.71 -0.85 -5.33
CA TYR A 272 -8.43 -1.66 -6.30
C TYR A 272 -9.03 -2.89 -5.63
N ILE A 273 -10.28 -3.17 -5.93
CA ILE A 273 -10.94 -4.45 -5.66
C ILE A 273 -11.22 -5.06 -7.03
N THR A 274 -10.60 -6.18 -7.29
CA THR A 274 -10.73 -6.91 -8.55
C THR A 274 -11.26 -8.32 -8.28
N ARG A 275 -11.76 -8.95 -9.32
CA ARG A 275 -12.21 -10.34 -9.26
C ARG A 275 -11.57 -11.13 -10.38
N ARG A 276 -11.11 -12.35 -10.07
CA ARG A 276 -10.65 -13.28 -11.09
C ARG A 276 -11.83 -13.66 -11.98
N CYS A 277 -11.64 -13.58 -13.31
CA CYS A 277 -12.62 -14.07 -14.28
C CYS A 277 -12.82 -15.59 -14.16
N GLU A 278 -13.97 -16.08 -14.62
CA GLU A 278 -14.29 -17.51 -14.63
C GLU A 278 -13.39 -18.32 -15.58
#